data_26284a49665349fe6f45bec7e875cc3a
#
_entry.id   26284a49665349fe6f45bec7e875cc3a
#
_cell.length_a   1.000
_cell.length_b   1.000
_cell.length_c   1.000
_cell.angle_alpha   90.00
_cell.angle_beta   90.00
_cell.angle_gamma   90.00
#
_symmetry.space_group_name_H-M   'P 1'
#
loop_
_entity.id
_entity.type
_entity.pdbx_description
1 polymer ?
#
loop_
_entity_poly.entity_id
_entity_poly.type
_entity_poly.pdbx_seq_one_letter_code
_entity_poly.pdbx_strand_id
1 'polypeptide(L)'
;MAVQSVQSEETSQLWTLVLHCMRGRLGSPQAFETWFKPIVPRAVSAQLVELQVPNAFFVDWIHEHHFAALRQSLSEVLGADPEVRFSALEPAAPALPAEARPTAVTPATGEPRAGRSWLDSQLSPRHTFESFVVGSSSRFTHAACMAVAQKPGRAYNPLFIFGGSGLGKTHLLHAIGHAVISTRPDLRVYYVPAERFTNEMIYAIQHAQTLAFRNKYRNVDLLLIDDIQFLAGKESTQEEFFYTFNALRDAHKQIVVTADKPPKDIPMLEERLTSRFNQGLITDVKQPDLETRIAILRNRCEQEGADVRLSEDVLLLIADRIRSNIRDLEGCLVRLMAVAALTGQEITLELAEEVLQHYVDAEPEQLTPERVVALVAEHFSVKGEALFGQRRTRSVALPRQVAMYLLRQLTELSLVDIGRMFGGRDHSTVIYACEKIGTMVAADGEFAERINGLISTLAAG
;
A
#
# COMPACT_ATOMS: atom_id res chain seq x y z
N MET A 1 -22.23 40.57 -13.55
CA MET A 1 -22.27 39.69 -12.36
C MET A 1 -23.57 38.89 -12.22
N ALA A 2 -24.75 39.40 -12.48
CA ALA A 2 -26.02 38.66 -12.33
C ALA A 2 -26.24 37.52 -13.36
N VAL A 3 -25.67 37.55 -14.56
CA VAL A 3 -25.85 36.53 -15.60
C VAL A 3 -24.95 35.29 -15.32
N GLN A 4 -23.78 35.47 -14.74
CA GLN A 4 -22.88 34.35 -14.37
C GLN A 4 -23.36 33.55 -13.15
N SER A 5 -24.10 34.17 -12.23
CA SER A 5 -24.65 33.46 -11.06
C SER A 5 -25.85 32.58 -11.44
N VAL A 6 -26.68 32.98 -12.38
CA VAL A 6 -27.83 32.17 -12.82
C VAL A 6 -27.39 30.95 -13.62
N GLN A 7 -26.39 31.08 -14.51
CA GLN A 7 -25.84 29.92 -15.25
C GLN A 7 -25.16 28.89 -14.32
N SER A 8 -24.56 29.33 -13.22
CA SER A 8 -23.94 28.41 -12.23
C SER A 8 -24.97 27.61 -11.46
N GLU A 9 -26.13 28.19 -11.12
CA GLU A 9 -27.21 27.49 -10.42
C GLU A 9 -27.91 26.46 -11.30
N GLU A 10 -28.20 26.78 -12.55
CA GLU A 10 -28.79 25.85 -13.52
C GLU A 10 -27.85 24.68 -13.82
N THR A 11 -26.55 24.93 -13.99
CA THR A 11 -25.54 23.89 -14.18
C THR A 11 -25.49 22.91 -12.99
N SER A 12 -25.56 23.44 -11.78
CA SER A 12 -25.55 22.63 -10.55
C SER A 12 -26.80 21.78 -10.39
N GLN A 13 -27.98 22.32 -10.75
CA GLN A 13 -29.24 21.59 -10.69
C GLN A 13 -29.30 20.47 -11.73
N LEU A 14 -28.92 20.73 -12.98
CA LEU A 14 -28.87 19.72 -14.03
C LEU A 14 -27.89 18.59 -13.69
N TRP A 15 -26.70 18.94 -13.15
CA TRP A 15 -25.73 17.95 -12.73
C TRP A 15 -26.25 17.07 -11.58
N THR A 16 -26.98 17.63 -10.64
CA THR A 16 -27.61 16.89 -9.54
C THR A 16 -28.60 15.83 -10.07
N LEU A 17 -29.37 16.17 -11.10
CA LEU A 17 -30.29 15.22 -11.76
C LEU A 17 -29.51 14.11 -12.48
N VAL A 18 -28.42 14.44 -13.17
CA VAL A 18 -27.55 13.45 -13.83
C VAL A 18 -26.96 12.50 -12.80
N LEU A 19 -26.46 12.99 -11.67
CA LEU A 19 -25.95 12.15 -10.58
C LEU A 19 -27.02 11.26 -9.98
N HIS A 20 -28.26 11.72 -9.89
CA HIS A 20 -29.38 10.90 -9.43
C HIS A 20 -29.67 9.74 -10.39
N CYS A 21 -29.70 9.99 -11.70
CA CYS A 21 -29.86 8.96 -12.73
C CYS A 21 -28.68 7.97 -12.72
N MET A 22 -27.46 8.46 -12.56
CA MET A 22 -26.24 7.63 -12.47
C MET A 22 -26.28 6.68 -11.27
N ARG A 23 -26.74 7.17 -10.12
CA ARG A 23 -26.82 6.35 -8.89
C ARG A 23 -27.76 5.14 -9.05
N GLY A 24 -28.81 5.28 -9.85
CA GLY A 24 -29.72 4.17 -10.16
C GLY A 24 -29.15 3.14 -11.14
N ARG A 25 -28.15 3.53 -11.96
CA ARG A 25 -27.52 2.67 -13.00
C ARG A 25 -26.23 1.99 -12.57
N LEU A 26 -25.53 2.59 -11.61
CA LEU A 26 -24.33 2.00 -11.03
C LEU A 26 -24.74 0.95 -10.01
N GLY A 27 -24.43 -0.33 -10.27
CA GLY A 27 -24.73 -1.45 -9.40
C GLY A 27 -24.03 -1.44 -8.04
N SER A 28 -23.18 -0.43 -7.75
CA SER A 28 -22.42 -0.28 -6.51
C SER A 28 -22.47 1.16 -5.99
N PRO A 29 -22.99 1.38 -4.75
CA PRO A 29 -22.92 2.69 -4.11
C PRO A 29 -21.49 3.22 -3.94
N GLN A 30 -20.53 2.33 -3.75
CA GLN A 30 -19.11 2.66 -3.60
C GLN A 30 -18.49 3.24 -4.89
N ALA A 31 -18.85 2.66 -6.05
CA ALA A 31 -18.41 3.19 -7.35
C ALA A 31 -18.92 4.62 -7.59
N PHE A 32 -20.15 4.92 -7.17
CA PHE A 32 -20.71 6.27 -7.27
C PHE A 32 -19.95 7.28 -6.40
N GLU A 33 -19.71 6.97 -5.13
CA GLU A 33 -19.01 7.85 -4.18
C GLU A 33 -17.56 8.12 -4.62
N THR A 34 -16.90 7.11 -5.19
CA THR A 34 -15.49 7.22 -5.61
C THR A 34 -15.32 7.98 -6.91
N TRP A 35 -16.16 7.72 -7.93
CA TRP A 35 -15.90 8.17 -9.29
C TRP A 35 -16.73 9.36 -9.76
N PHE A 36 -17.95 9.53 -9.24
CA PHE A 36 -18.86 10.56 -9.72
C PHE A 36 -19.05 11.72 -8.74
N LYS A 37 -18.98 11.47 -7.44
CA LYS A 37 -19.08 12.52 -6.43
C LYS A 37 -17.97 13.59 -6.47
N PRO A 38 -16.70 13.24 -6.79
CA PRO A 38 -15.63 14.23 -6.90
C PRO A 38 -15.66 15.08 -8.16
N ILE A 39 -16.55 14.79 -9.13
CA ILE A 39 -16.64 15.52 -10.39
C ILE A 39 -17.32 16.87 -10.15
N VAL A 40 -16.69 17.94 -10.63
CA VAL A 40 -17.24 19.31 -10.58
C VAL A 40 -17.69 19.71 -11.98
N PRO A 41 -18.99 19.98 -12.21
CA PRO A 41 -19.46 20.46 -13.51
C PRO A 41 -19.02 21.90 -13.73
N ARG A 42 -18.39 22.19 -14.88
CA ARG A 42 -18.02 23.53 -15.31
C ARG A 42 -19.06 24.16 -16.24
N ALA A 43 -19.60 23.32 -17.11
CA ALA A 43 -20.72 23.70 -17.98
C ALA A 43 -21.58 22.46 -18.26
N VAL A 44 -22.90 22.60 -18.21
CA VAL A 44 -23.86 21.58 -18.59
C VAL A 44 -24.90 22.19 -19.51
N SER A 45 -24.89 21.80 -20.79
CA SER A 45 -25.85 22.24 -21.80
C SER A 45 -26.23 21.08 -22.73
N ALA A 46 -27.24 21.25 -23.54
CA ALA A 46 -27.67 20.27 -24.53
C ALA A 46 -26.63 19.97 -25.62
N GLN A 47 -25.63 20.80 -25.81
CA GLN A 47 -24.60 20.63 -26.83
C GLN A 47 -23.24 20.24 -26.27
N LEU A 48 -22.87 20.74 -25.08
CA LEU A 48 -21.55 20.55 -24.46
C LEU A 48 -21.68 20.39 -22.96
N VAL A 49 -20.99 19.38 -22.42
CA VAL A 49 -20.85 19.16 -20.99
C VAL A 49 -19.37 19.16 -20.66
N GLU A 50 -18.94 20.10 -19.82
CA GLU A 50 -17.57 20.21 -19.33
C GLU A 50 -17.51 19.79 -17.86
N LEU A 51 -16.74 18.73 -17.61
CA LEU A 51 -16.58 18.11 -16.29
C LEU A 51 -15.14 18.23 -15.82
N GLN A 52 -14.95 18.82 -14.66
CA GLN A 52 -13.65 18.87 -14.01
C GLN A 52 -13.49 17.68 -13.08
N VAL A 53 -12.42 16.92 -13.27
CA VAL A 53 -12.08 15.71 -12.50
C VAL A 53 -10.77 15.90 -11.73
N PRO A 54 -10.54 15.15 -10.64
CA PRO A 54 -9.35 15.30 -9.80
C PRO A 54 -8.01 15.13 -10.52
N ASN A 55 -7.93 14.22 -11.50
CA ASN A 55 -6.71 13.95 -12.28
C ASN A 55 -7.03 13.23 -13.60
N ALA A 56 -6.03 13.05 -14.46
CA ALA A 56 -6.17 12.39 -15.77
C ALA A 56 -6.62 10.91 -15.65
N PHE A 57 -6.25 10.22 -14.59
CA PHE A 57 -6.66 8.82 -14.34
C PHE A 57 -8.19 8.71 -14.22
N PHE A 58 -8.87 9.70 -13.63
CA PHE A 58 -10.34 9.75 -13.57
C PHE A 58 -10.97 9.80 -14.96
N VAL A 59 -10.34 10.54 -15.90
CA VAL A 59 -10.82 10.62 -17.29
C VAL A 59 -10.78 9.25 -17.95
N ASP A 60 -9.62 8.59 -17.89
CA ASP A 60 -9.40 7.29 -18.52
C ASP A 60 -10.32 6.22 -17.92
N TRP A 61 -10.46 6.19 -16.59
CA TRP A 61 -11.30 5.24 -15.89
C TRP A 61 -12.80 5.40 -16.21
N ILE A 62 -13.30 6.67 -16.22
CA ILE A 62 -14.69 6.95 -16.56
C ILE A 62 -14.96 6.56 -18.01
N HIS A 63 -14.05 6.87 -18.94
CA HIS A 63 -14.18 6.47 -20.33
C HIS A 63 -14.26 4.96 -20.51
N GLU A 64 -13.44 4.23 -19.78
CA GLU A 64 -13.34 2.78 -19.94
C GLU A 64 -14.51 2.02 -19.29
N HIS A 65 -14.96 2.45 -18.11
CA HIS A 65 -15.89 1.65 -17.30
C HIS A 65 -17.31 2.23 -17.20
N HIS A 66 -17.46 3.56 -17.32
CA HIS A 66 -18.71 4.22 -16.98
C HIS A 66 -19.19 5.26 -17.99
N PHE A 67 -18.46 5.47 -19.09
CA PHE A 67 -18.78 6.49 -20.08
C PHE A 67 -20.13 6.26 -20.75
N ALA A 68 -20.46 5.00 -21.07
CA ALA A 68 -21.75 4.66 -21.66
C ALA A 68 -22.93 5.00 -20.72
N ALA A 69 -22.78 4.71 -19.42
CA ALA A 69 -23.80 5.02 -18.41
C ALA A 69 -23.92 6.52 -18.17
N LEU A 70 -22.78 7.26 -18.16
CA LEU A 70 -22.75 8.72 -18.05
C LEU A 70 -23.45 9.36 -19.25
N ARG A 71 -23.09 8.98 -20.47
CA ARG A 71 -23.69 9.50 -21.71
C ARG A 71 -25.18 9.27 -21.78
N GLN A 72 -25.64 8.08 -21.38
CA GLN A 72 -27.04 7.75 -21.34
C GLN A 72 -27.81 8.57 -20.29
N SER A 73 -27.22 8.83 -19.11
CA SER A 73 -27.83 9.66 -18.08
C SER A 73 -27.86 11.14 -18.47
N LEU A 74 -26.83 11.62 -19.17
CA LEU A 74 -26.81 12.96 -19.76
C LEU A 74 -27.89 13.13 -20.82
N SER A 75 -28.03 12.16 -21.73
CA SER A 75 -29.05 12.17 -22.78
C SER A 75 -30.48 12.15 -22.23
N GLU A 76 -30.71 11.42 -21.13
CA GLU A 76 -32.01 11.37 -20.48
C GLU A 76 -32.40 12.69 -19.80
N VAL A 77 -31.45 13.33 -19.14
CA VAL A 77 -31.69 14.59 -18.40
C VAL A 77 -31.73 15.80 -19.34
N LEU A 78 -30.87 15.83 -20.38
CA LEU A 78 -30.75 16.98 -21.30
C LEU A 78 -31.64 16.85 -22.54
N GLY A 79 -32.21 15.65 -22.80
CA GLY A 79 -32.99 15.39 -24.00
C GLY A 79 -32.18 15.45 -25.33
N ALA A 80 -30.85 15.45 -25.23
CA ALA A 80 -29.90 15.52 -26.33
C ALA A 80 -28.65 14.71 -26.01
N ASP A 81 -27.82 14.42 -27.02
CA ASP A 81 -26.54 13.70 -26.84
C ASP A 81 -25.38 14.72 -26.90
N PRO A 82 -24.96 15.33 -25.76
CA PRO A 82 -23.95 16.38 -25.73
C PRO A 82 -22.55 15.84 -25.96
N GLU A 83 -21.65 16.68 -26.46
CA GLU A 83 -20.21 16.42 -26.41
C GLU A 83 -19.73 16.51 -24.95
N VAL A 84 -19.06 15.47 -24.44
CA VAL A 84 -18.53 15.45 -23.05
C VAL A 84 -17.03 15.73 -23.10
N ARG A 85 -16.60 16.79 -22.42
CA ARG A 85 -15.19 17.15 -22.26
C ARG A 85 -14.79 17.06 -20.80
N PHE A 86 -13.66 16.39 -20.54
CA PHE A 86 -13.06 16.33 -19.23
C PHE A 86 -11.85 17.27 -19.13
N SER A 87 -11.72 17.95 -17.99
CA SER A 87 -10.54 18.73 -17.62
C SER A 87 -10.01 18.23 -16.27
N ALA A 88 -8.73 17.86 -16.21
CA ALA A 88 -8.10 17.48 -14.94
C ALA A 88 -7.67 18.74 -14.17
N LEU A 89 -7.82 18.71 -12.82
CA LEU A 89 -7.23 19.71 -11.94
C LEU A 89 -5.71 19.54 -11.97
N GLU A 90 -5.00 20.46 -12.64
CA GLU A 90 -3.56 20.59 -12.42
C GLU A 90 -3.33 21.16 -11.03
N PRO A 91 -2.38 20.59 -10.22
CA PRO A 91 -2.01 21.22 -8.95
C PRO A 91 -1.46 22.63 -9.26
N ALA A 92 -2.07 23.65 -8.67
CA ALA A 92 -1.66 25.03 -8.83
C ALA A 92 -0.21 25.21 -8.36
N ALA A 93 0.69 25.49 -9.30
CA ALA A 93 2.02 25.97 -8.99
C ALA A 93 1.90 27.35 -8.30
N PRO A 94 2.66 27.63 -7.21
CA PRO A 94 2.65 28.94 -6.57
C PRO A 94 3.18 29.99 -7.56
N ALA A 95 2.40 31.06 -7.75
CA ALA A 95 2.77 32.19 -8.57
C ALA A 95 3.96 32.93 -7.97
N LEU A 96 5.12 32.88 -8.62
CA LEU A 96 6.25 33.77 -8.37
C LEU A 96 6.04 35.11 -9.07
N PRO A 97 6.47 36.24 -8.47
CA PRO A 97 6.27 37.57 -9.03
C PRO A 97 7.08 37.78 -10.31
N ALA A 98 6.45 38.44 -11.26
CA ALA A 98 7.08 38.83 -12.51
C ALA A 98 8.05 39.98 -12.28
N GLU A 99 9.36 39.73 -12.46
CA GLU A 99 10.30 40.75 -12.92
C GLU A 99 11.52 40.15 -13.63
N ALA A 100 11.93 40.81 -14.70
CA ALA A 100 13.17 40.68 -15.47
C ALA A 100 13.24 39.63 -16.60
N ARG A 101 12.88 40.04 -17.81
CA ARG A 101 13.41 39.47 -19.05
C ARG A 101 14.89 39.85 -19.26
N PRO A 102 15.74 38.92 -19.68
CA PRO A 102 16.77 39.24 -20.64
C PRO A 102 16.67 38.41 -21.93
N THR A 103 16.67 39.18 -23.03
CA THR A 103 17.20 38.97 -24.39
C THR A 103 17.51 37.56 -24.89
N ALA A 104 17.00 37.34 -26.07
CA ALA A 104 17.16 36.23 -26.99
C ALA A 104 18.62 35.74 -27.16
N VAL A 105 18.82 34.41 -27.06
CA VAL A 105 19.92 33.71 -27.69
C VAL A 105 19.34 32.60 -28.58
N THR A 106 19.78 32.60 -29.83
CA THR A 106 19.40 31.80 -30.99
C THR A 106 19.46 30.28 -30.72
N PRO A 107 18.59 29.48 -31.36
CA PRO A 107 18.44 28.05 -31.04
C PRO A 107 19.53 27.21 -31.70
N ALA A 108 20.18 26.41 -30.88
CA ALA A 108 20.89 25.21 -31.33
C ALA A 108 19.85 24.11 -31.61
N THR A 109 19.77 23.70 -32.85
CA THR A 109 18.98 22.56 -33.33
C THR A 109 19.35 21.26 -32.63
N GLY A 110 18.53 20.89 -31.65
CA GLY A 110 18.51 19.56 -31.06
C GLY A 110 17.08 19.03 -31.07
N GLU A 111 16.85 17.96 -31.80
CA GLU A 111 15.55 17.31 -31.88
C GLU A 111 15.02 17.00 -30.45
N PRO A 112 13.73 17.24 -30.17
CA PRO A 112 13.15 16.84 -28.89
C PRO A 112 13.08 15.33 -28.84
N ARG A 113 13.91 14.70 -27.98
CA ARG A 113 13.81 13.28 -27.64
C ARG A 113 12.46 13.07 -26.94
N ALA A 114 11.43 12.78 -27.72
CA ALA A 114 10.16 12.26 -27.24
C ALA A 114 10.41 10.87 -26.62
N GLY A 115 10.48 10.76 -25.30
CA GLY A 115 10.70 9.48 -24.66
C GLY A 115 10.89 9.50 -23.13
N ARG A 116 10.99 10.68 -22.50
CA ARG A 116 11.36 10.77 -21.08
C ARG A 116 10.22 10.97 -20.09
N SER A 117 9.06 11.45 -20.48
CA SER A 117 8.07 11.99 -19.51
C SER A 117 7.29 10.93 -18.72
N TRP A 118 7.19 9.69 -19.20
CA TRP A 118 6.39 8.66 -18.52
C TRP A 118 7.18 7.82 -17.49
N LEU A 119 8.52 7.83 -17.56
CA LEU A 119 9.39 7.11 -16.61
C LEU A 119 9.61 7.90 -15.33
N ASP A 120 9.74 9.23 -15.44
CA ASP A 120 10.01 10.11 -14.30
C ASP A 120 8.79 10.30 -13.38
N SER A 121 7.58 10.10 -13.88
CA SER A 121 6.34 10.30 -13.12
C SER A 121 6.02 9.18 -12.12
N GLN A 122 6.75 8.06 -12.14
CA GLN A 122 6.46 6.90 -11.28
C GLN A 122 7.26 6.89 -9.98
N LEU A 123 8.37 7.63 -9.91
CA LEU A 123 9.18 7.70 -8.70
C LEU A 123 8.73 8.87 -7.81
N SER A 124 8.50 8.59 -6.53
CA SER A 124 8.17 9.63 -5.56
C SER A 124 9.37 10.57 -5.36
N PRO A 125 9.24 11.88 -5.59
CA PRO A 125 10.36 12.83 -5.44
C PRO A 125 10.87 12.94 -4.00
N ARG A 126 10.08 12.51 -3.02
CA ARG A 126 10.44 12.55 -1.59
C ARG A 126 11.32 11.37 -1.18
N HIS A 127 11.38 10.30 -1.97
CA HIS A 127 12.08 9.07 -1.61
C HIS A 127 13.46 9.01 -2.28
N THR A 128 14.43 9.68 -1.70
CA THR A 128 15.83 9.70 -2.14
C THR A 128 16.75 9.09 -1.08
N PHE A 129 18.01 8.83 -1.42
CA PHE A 129 18.98 8.37 -0.42
C PHE A 129 19.30 9.44 0.63
N GLU A 130 19.23 10.73 0.25
CA GLU A 130 19.46 11.86 1.15
C GLU A 130 18.35 11.99 2.20
N SER A 131 17.11 11.68 1.82
CA SER A 131 15.97 11.72 2.74
C SER A 131 15.82 10.44 3.58
N PHE A 132 16.55 9.38 3.24
CA PHE A 132 16.50 8.12 3.99
C PHE A 132 17.38 8.18 5.24
N VAL A 133 16.79 8.04 6.42
CA VAL A 133 17.54 7.99 7.67
C VAL A 133 18.15 6.61 7.87
N VAL A 134 19.49 6.56 7.90
CA VAL A 134 20.24 5.31 8.03
C VAL A 134 20.48 5.00 9.50
N GLY A 135 19.79 3.98 10.01
CA GLY A 135 20.03 3.43 11.35
C GLY A 135 20.87 2.15 11.34
N SER A 136 21.12 1.62 12.53
CA SER A 136 21.84 0.35 12.71
C SER A 136 21.18 -0.81 11.95
N SER A 137 19.85 -0.84 11.95
CA SER A 137 18.99 -1.88 11.36
C SER A 137 18.88 -1.85 9.82
N SER A 138 19.23 -0.72 9.19
CA SER A 138 19.11 -0.51 7.74
C SER A 138 20.43 -0.27 7.01
N ARG A 139 21.53 -0.13 7.75
CA ARG A 139 22.85 0.25 7.20
C ARG A 139 23.34 -0.68 6.09
N PHE A 140 23.22 -1.98 6.30
CA PHE A 140 23.68 -2.96 5.30
C PHE A 140 22.82 -2.91 4.03
N THR A 141 21.49 -2.88 4.18
CA THR A 141 20.56 -2.78 3.05
C THR A 141 20.74 -1.47 2.29
N HIS A 142 20.89 -0.35 2.99
CA HIS A 142 21.18 0.95 2.37
C HIS A 142 22.49 0.91 1.57
N ALA A 143 23.57 0.35 2.12
CA ALA A 143 24.85 0.21 1.41
C ALA A 143 24.72 -0.70 0.16
N ALA A 144 23.96 -1.77 0.23
CA ALA A 144 23.66 -2.63 -0.92
C ALA A 144 22.87 -1.88 -2.02
N CYS A 145 21.88 -1.07 -1.64
CA CYS A 145 21.13 -0.22 -2.55
C CYS A 145 22.01 0.82 -3.25
N MET A 146 22.91 1.46 -2.51
CA MET A 146 23.90 2.41 -3.05
C MET A 146 24.84 1.73 -4.05
N ALA A 147 25.33 0.53 -3.74
CA ALA A 147 26.20 -0.24 -4.64
C ALA A 147 25.50 -0.59 -5.95
N VAL A 148 24.22 -0.99 -5.89
CA VAL A 148 23.39 -1.28 -7.06
C VAL A 148 23.14 -0.01 -7.88
N ALA A 149 22.84 1.12 -7.24
CA ALA A 149 22.63 2.39 -7.92
C ALA A 149 23.90 2.87 -8.66
N GLN A 150 25.09 2.67 -8.07
CA GLN A 150 26.37 3.04 -8.68
C GLN A 150 26.75 2.13 -9.86
N LYS A 151 26.46 0.83 -9.77
CA LYS A 151 26.87 -0.17 -10.78
C LYS A 151 25.71 -1.12 -11.13
N PRO A 152 24.63 -0.63 -11.77
CA PRO A 152 23.48 -1.47 -12.14
C PRO A 152 23.91 -2.64 -13.03
N GLY A 153 23.36 -3.83 -12.76
CA GLY A 153 23.64 -5.08 -13.48
C GLY A 153 24.98 -5.75 -13.14
N ARG A 154 25.83 -5.11 -12.31
CA ARG A 154 27.17 -5.61 -11.99
C ARG A 154 27.40 -5.89 -10.51
N ALA A 155 26.76 -5.17 -9.60
CA ALA A 155 26.98 -5.35 -8.16
C ALA A 155 26.22 -6.58 -7.62
N TYR A 156 24.94 -6.44 -7.39
CA TYR A 156 24.07 -7.49 -6.87
C TYR A 156 22.83 -7.61 -7.77
N ASN A 157 22.68 -8.73 -8.48
CA ASN A 157 21.59 -8.90 -9.43
C ASN A 157 21.00 -10.32 -9.36
N PRO A 158 19.75 -10.50 -8.88
CA PRO A 158 18.88 -9.47 -8.33
C PRO A 158 19.32 -8.95 -6.96
N LEU A 159 18.84 -7.75 -6.58
CA LEU A 159 18.81 -7.31 -5.19
C LEU A 159 17.39 -7.57 -4.66
N PHE A 160 17.29 -8.33 -3.59
CA PHE A 160 16.02 -8.64 -2.93
C PHE A 160 16.00 -8.03 -1.53
N ILE A 161 15.08 -7.08 -1.29
CA ILE A 161 14.93 -6.36 -0.03
C ILE A 161 13.67 -6.83 0.64
N PHE A 162 13.75 -7.36 1.86
CA PHE A 162 12.56 -7.75 2.60
C PHE A 162 12.49 -7.11 3.98
N GLY A 163 11.30 -7.15 4.58
CA GLY A 163 11.05 -6.62 5.91
C GLY A 163 9.59 -6.25 6.10
N GLY A 164 9.17 -6.04 7.33
CA GLY A 164 7.79 -5.72 7.68
C GLY A 164 7.21 -4.52 6.90
N SER A 165 5.89 -4.36 6.94
CA SER A 165 5.22 -3.22 6.30
C SER A 165 5.69 -1.90 6.93
N GLY A 166 5.80 -0.83 6.12
CA GLY A 166 6.13 0.51 6.60
C GLY A 166 7.56 0.72 7.09
N LEU A 167 8.53 -0.16 6.77
CA LEU A 167 9.93 -0.04 7.18
C LEU A 167 10.84 0.71 6.18
N GLY A 168 10.28 1.26 5.09
CA GLY A 168 11.04 2.05 4.12
C GLY A 168 11.57 1.26 2.91
N LYS A 169 11.09 0.04 2.62
CA LYS A 169 11.47 -0.74 1.43
C LYS A 169 11.21 0.02 0.13
N THR A 170 9.98 0.51 -0.04
CA THR A 170 9.57 1.34 -1.19
C THR A 170 10.43 2.59 -1.30
N HIS A 171 10.80 3.23 -0.19
CA HIS A 171 11.69 4.38 -0.16
C HIS A 171 13.06 4.03 -0.78
N LEU A 172 13.69 2.94 -0.33
CA LEU A 172 14.97 2.48 -0.88
C LEU A 172 14.86 2.13 -2.36
N LEU A 173 13.77 1.53 -2.79
CA LEU A 173 13.52 1.20 -4.18
C LEU A 173 13.47 2.45 -5.07
N HIS A 174 12.72 3.47 -4.64
CA HIS A 174 12.67 4.77 -5.32
C HIS A 174 14.01 5.50 -5.29
N ALA A 175 14.73 5.45 -4.16
CA ALA A 175 16.06 6.07 -4.01
C ALA A 175 17.07 5.49 -5.02
N ILE A 176 17.07 4.17 -5.24
CA ILE A 176 17.88 3.53 -6.30
C ILE A 176 17.50 4.13 -7.66
N GLY A 177 16.21 4.22 -7.97
CA GLY A 177 15.72 4.77 -9.23
C GLY A 177 16.19 6.20 -9.46
N HIS A 178 16.02 7.10 -8.48
CA HIS A 178 16.47 8.49 -8.54
C HIS A 178 17.98 8.59 -8.73
N ALA A 179 18.76 7.83 -7.97
CA ALA A 179 20.23 7.85 -8.08
C ALA A 179 20.73 7.37 -9.44
N VAL A 180 20.07 6.36 -10.04
CA VAL A 180 20.42 5.89 -11.39
C VAL A 180 20.05 6.92 -12.45
N ILE A 181 18.85 7.51 -12.39
CA ILE A 181 18.40 8.52 -13.36
C ILE A 181 19.30 9.76 -13.32
N SER A 182 19.72 10.20 -12.11
CA SER A 182 20.57 11.38 -11.96
C SER A 182 21.98 11.15 -12.48
N THR A 183 22.56 9.96 -12.27
CA THR A 183 23.94 9.64 -12.67
C THR A 183 24.04 9.10 -14.09
N ARG A 184 23.02 8.41 -14.57
CA ARG A 184 22.96 7.77 -15.89
C ARG A 184 21.61 8.00 -16.56
N PRO A 185 21.37 9.20 -17.09
CA PRO A 185 20.09 9.58 -17.68
C PRO A 185 19.80 8.84 -19.01
N ASP A 186 20.73 8.10 -19.55
CA ASP A 186 20.57 7.22 -20.70
C ASP A 186 19.88 5.89 -20.38
N LEU A 187 19.90 5.46 -19.11
CA LEU A 187 19.31 4.20 -18.68
C LEU A 187 17.79 4.34 -18.51
N ARG A 188 17.07 3.32 -18.97
CA ARG A 188 15.62 3.20 -18.79
C ARG A 188 15.33 2.55 -17.46
N VAL A 189 14.89 3.34 -16.49
CA VAL A 189 14.44 2.90 -15.17
C VAL A 189 12.93 2.72 -15.18
N TYR A 190 12.45 1.59 -14.69
CA TYR A 190 11.02 1.33 -14.58
C TYR A 190 10.68 0.81 -13.18
N TYR A 191 9.81 1.55 -12.48
CA TYR A 191 9.23 1.16 -11.20
C TYR A 191 7.81 0.65 -11.40
N VAL A 192 7.46 -0.45 -10.75
CA VAL A 192 6.11 -0.99 -10.78
C VAL A 192 5.80 -1.78 -9.51
N PRO A 193 4.65 -1.52 -8.85
CA PRO A 193 4.10 -2.45 -7.86
C PRO A 193 3.71 -3.77 -8.52
N ALA A 194 3.95 -4.90 -7.84
CA ALA A 194 3.62 -6.23 -8.39
C ALA A 194 2.13 -6.41 -8.67
N GLU A 195 1.27 -5.72 -7.93
CA GLU A 195 -0.17 -5.69 -8.22
C GLU A 195 -0.46 -5.07 -9.60
N ARG A 196 0.16 -3.92 -9.89
CA ARG A 196 0.01 -3.26 -11.19
C ARG A 196 0.57 -4.10 -12.33
N PHE A 197 1.72 -4.76 -12.12
CA PHE A 197 2.27 -5.73 -13.10
C PHE A 197 1.25 -6.83 -13.42
N THR A 198 0.58 -7.37 -12.38
CA THR A 198 -0.46 -8.38 -12.53
C THR A 198 -1.65 -7.85 -13.34
N ASN A 199 -2.16 -6.67 -13.00
CA ASN A 199 -3.32 -6.08 -13.65
C ASN A 199 -3.03 -5.75 -15.11
N GLU A 200 -1.86 -5.20 -15.41
CA GLU A 200 -1.41 -4.95 -16.79
C GLU A 200 -1.23 -6.26 -17.60
N MET A 201 -0.77 -7.35 -16.96
CA MET A 201 -0.67 -8.66 -17.62
C MET A 201 -2.04 -9.24 -17.96
N ILE A 202 -2.99 -9.18 -17.02
CA ILE A 202 -4.37 -9.63 -17.24
C ILE A 202 -5.01 -8.85 -18.40
N TYR A 203 -4.85 -7.52 -18.39
CA TYR A 203 -5.32 -6.66 -19.47
C TYR A 203 -4.70 -7.03 -20.83
N ALA A 204 -3.40 -7.25 -20.86
CA ALA A 204 -2.68 -7.61 -22.09
C ALA A 204 -3.14 -8.96 -22.67
N ILE A 205 -3.48 -9.92 -21.82
CA ILE A 205 -4.06 -11.20 -22.26
C ILE A 205 -5.46 -10.98 -22.86
N GLN A 206 -6.34 -10.26 -22.16
CA GLN A 206 -7.72 -10.01 -22.59
C GLN A 206 -7.80 -9.27 -23.92
N HIS A 207 -6.83 -8.37 -24.20
CA HIS A 207 -6.82 -7.53 -25.40
C HIS A 207 -5.81 -7.99 -26.47
N ALA A 208 -5.24 -9.19 -26.35
CA ALA A 208 -4.20 -9.74 -27.25
C ALA A 208 -2.96 -8.83 -27.41
N GLN A 209 -2.59 -8.07 -26.36
CA GLN A 209 -1.48 -7.11 -26.33
C GLN A 209 -0.24 -7.64 -25.58
N THR A 210 -0.08 -8.96 -25.46
CA THR A 210 1.01 -9.58 -24.70
C THR A 210 2.39 -9.19 -25.23
N LEU A 211 2.54 -8.93 -26.54
CA LEU A 211 3.80 -8.48 -27.12
C LEU A 211 4.18 -7.06 -26.64
N ALA A 212 3.21 -6.15 -26.58
CA ALA A 212 3.43 -4.79 -26.08
C ALA A 212 3.82 -4.81 -24.60
N PHE A 213 3.15 -5.64 -23.80
CA PHE A 213 3.48 -5.86 -22.38
C PHE A 213 4.92 -6.39 -22.22
N ARG A 214 5.31 -7.42 -22.97
CA ARG A 214 6.67 -7.96 -22.95
C ARG A 214 7.71 -6.93 -23.37
N ASN A 215 7.45 -6.16 -24.41
CA ASN A 215 8.35 -5.09 -24.85
C ASN A 215 8.51 -4.00 -23.78
N LYS A 216 7.46 -3.65 -23.06
CA LYS A 216 7.49 -2.67 -21.98
C LYS A 216 8.42 -3.10 -20.85
N TYR A 217 8.29 -4.34 -20.37
CA TYR A 217 9.01 -4.82 -19.18
C TYR A 217 10.40 -5.40 -19.50
N ARG A 218 10.63 -5.95 -20.71
CA ARG A 218 11.89 -6.60 -21.05
C ARG A 218 12.92 -5.65 -21.71
N ASN A 219 12.51 -4.43 -22.06
CA ASN A 219 13.39 -3.42 -22.68
C ASN A 219 13.85 -2.33 -21.71
N VAL A 220 13.82 -2.57 -20.41
CA VAL A 220 14.32 -1.64 -19.38
C VAL A 220 15.75 -1.99 -18.98
N ASP A 221 16.49 -1.03 -18.45
CA ASP A 221 17.86 -1.21 -17.96
C ASP A 221 17.90 -1.47 -16.45
N LEU A 222 16.90 -0.96 -15.73
CA LEU A 222 16.67 -1.19 -14.31
C LEU A 222 15.17 -1.42 -14.08
N LEU A 223 14.82 -2.62 -13.60
CA LEU A 223 13.46 -2.96 -13.18
C LEU A 223 13.36 -2.94 -11.66
N LEU A 224 12.49 -2.10 -11.14
CA LEU A 224 12.18 -1.95 -9.72
C LEU A 224 10.78 -2.50 -9.47
N ILE A 225 10.67 -3.62 -8.75
CA ILE A 225 9.38 -4.25 -8.43
C ILE A 225 9.12 -4.18 -6.95
N ASP A 226 8.00 -3.59 -6.58
CA ASP A 226 7.58 -3.43 -5.20
C ASP A 226 6.54 -4.49 -4.82
N ASP A 227 6.69 -5.04 -3.60
CA ASP A 227 5.76 -5.96 -2.97
C ASP A 227 5.46 -7.22 -3.81
N ILE A 228 6.50 -8.00 -4.12
CA ILE A 228 6.43 -9.19 -4.99
C ILE A 228 5.44 -10.26 -4.48
N GLN A 229 5.10 -10.27 -3.19
CA GLN A 229 4.12 -11.19 -2.61
C GLN A 229 2.75 -11.11 -3.28
N PHE A 230 2.41 -10.00 -3.92
CA PHE A 230 1.15 -9.87 -4.70
C PHE A 230 1.11 -10.74 -5.97
N LEU A 231 2.22 -11.33 -6.40
CA LEU A 231 2.24 -12.35 -7.45
C LEU A 231 1.86 -13.75 -6.93
N ALA A 232 1.96 -13.98 -5.61
CA ALA A 232 1.72 -15.28 -5.00
C ALA A 232 0.31 -15.82 -5.33
N GLY A 233 0.23 -17.11 -5.65
CA GLY A 233 -1.02 -17.77 -6.05
C GLY A 233 -1.55 -17.45 -7.46
N LYS A 234 -0.83 -16.63 -8.26
CA LYS A 234 -1.22 -16.25 -9.63
C LYS A 234 -0.28 -16.89 -10.65
N GLU A 235 -0.47 -18.17 -10.94
CA GLU A 235 0.44 -18.99 -11.75
C GLU A 235 0.85 -18.33 -13.08
N SER A 236 -0.12 -17.90 -13.90
CA SER A 236 0.17 -17.28 -15.19
C SER A 236 0.99 -15.98 -15.07
N THR A 237 0.77 -15.21 -14.00
CA THR A 237 1.52 -13.97 -13.75
C THR A 237 2.93 -14.29 -13.26
N GLN A 238 3.09 -15.27 -12.40
CA GLN A 238 4.41 -15.74 -11.95
C GLN A 238 5.23 -16.30 -13.11
N GLU A 239 4.58 -17.02 -14.03
CA GLU A 239 5.23 -17.55 -15.23
C GLU A 239 5.75 -16.42 -16.14
N GLU A 240 4.93 -15.42 -16.47
CA GLU A 240 5.34 -14.29 -17.31
C GLU A 240 6.42 -13.43 -16.62
N PHE A 241 6.31 -13.27 -15.29
CA PHE A 241 7.35 -12.61 -14.51
C PHE A 241 8.68 -13.38 -14.56
N PHE A 242 8.65 -14.72 -14.45
CA PHE A 242 9.82 -15.56 -14.57
C PHE A 242 10.53 -15.38 -15.92
N TYR A 243 9.77 -15.35 -17.02
CA TYR A 243 10.37 -15.11 -18.34
C TYR A 243 10.91 -13.68 -18.48
N THR A 244 10.25 -12.71 -17.91
CA THR A 244 10.71 -11.31 -17.89
C THR A 244 12.00 -11.17 -17.08
N PHE A 245 12.05 -11.80 -15.91
CA PHE A 245 13.24 -11.87 -15.07
C PHE A 245 14.44 -12.47 -15.79
N ASN A 246 14.26 -13.63 -16.45
CA ASN A 246 15.34 -14.28 -17.20
C ASN A 246 15.82 -13.40 -18.37
N ALA A 247 14.91 -12.82 -19.14
CA ALA A 247 15.26 -11.94 -20.26
C ALA A 247 16.10 -10.73 -19.83
N LEU A 248 15.74 -10.09 -18.71
CA LEU A 248 16.51 -8.97 -18.16
C LEU A 248 17.87 -9.42 -17.63
N ARG A 249 17.92 -10.54 -16.92
CA ARG A 249 19.15 -11.07 -16.36
C ARG A 249 20.14 -11.48 -17.44
N ASP A 250 19.68 -12.19 -18.48
CA ASP A 250 20.51 -12.62 -19.60
C ASP A 250 21.06 -11.42 -20.38
N ALA A 251 20.31 -10.31 -20.42
CA ALA A 251 20.74 -9.04 -20.98
C ALA A 251 21.58 -8.18 -19.99
N HIS A 252 21.97 -8.72 -18.83
CA HIS A 252 22.72 -8.03 -17.77
C HIS A 252 22.05 -6.74 -17.27
N LYS A 253 20.70 -6.68 -17.30
CA LYS A 253 19.91 -5.59 -16.76
C LYS A 253 19.69 -5.80 -15.28
N GLN A 254 19.62 -4.69 -14.52
CA GLN A 254 19.42 -4.75 -13.07
C GLN A 254 17.96 -5.04 -12.71
N ILE A 255 17.79 -5.91 -11.73
CA ILE A 255 16.48 -6.18 -11.11
C ILE A 255 16.61 -5.93 -9.62
N VAL A 256 15.65 -5.16 -9.05
CA VAL A 256 15.50 -4.96 -7.61
C VAL A 256 14.07 -5.31 -7.23
N VAL A 257 13.92 -6.11 -6.19
CA VAL A 257 12.62 -6.63 -5.74
C VAL A 257 12.45 -6.35 -4.26
N THR A 258 11.25 -5.94 -3.84
CA THR A 258 10.89 -5.85 -2.43
C THR A 258 9.83 -6.87 -2.06
N ALA A 259 9.78 -7.27 -0.78
CA ALA A 259 8.78 -8.16 -0.20
C ALA A 259 8.57 -7.87 1.30
N ASP A 260 7.52 -8.42 1.87
CA ASP A 260 7.29 -8.41 3.32
C ASP A 260 8.05 -9.52 4.06
N LYS A 261 8.40 -10.60 3.35
CA LYS A 261 9.09 -11.79 3.89
C LYS A 261 10.22 -12.23 2.95
N PRO A 262 11.18 -13.02 3.44
CA PRO A 262 12.20 -13.60 2.56
C PRO A 262 11.56 -14.56 1.54
N PRO A 263 12.18 -14.79 0.37
CA PRO A 263 11.57 -15.54 -0.75
C PRO A 263 11.04 -16.93 -0.38
N LYS A 264 11.68 -17.60 0.57
CA LYS A 264 11.28 -18.95 1.03
C LYS A 264 9.99 -18.96 1.85
N ASP A 265 9.68 -17.84 2.49
CA ASP A 265 8.56 -17.70 3.42
C ASP A 265 7.35 -17.03 2.79
N ILE A 266 7.40 -16.69 1.50
CA ILE A 266 6.26 -16.16 0.76
C ILE A 266 5.38 -17.35 0.34
N PRO A 267 4.15 -17.48 0.91
CA PRO A 267 3.28 -18.60 0.57
C PRO A 267 2.90 -18.57 -0.92
N MET A 268 2.79 -19.73 -1.57
CA MET A 268 2.36 -19.88 -2.97
C MET A 268 3.26 -19.15 -4.00
N LEU A 269 4.46 -18.78 -3.63
CA LEU A 269 5.48 -18.33 -4.57
C LEU A 269 6.18 -19.56 -5.17
N GLU A 270 6.29 -19.62 -6.50
CA GLU A 270 6.90 -20.76 -7.19
C GLU A 270 8.39 -20.93 -6.84
N GLU A 271 8.81 -22.17 -6.66
CA GLU A 271 10.21 -22.53 -6.34
C GLU A 271 11.21 -21.99 -7.35
N ARG A 272 10.83 -21.94 -8.64
CA ARG A 272 11.69 -21.40 -9.71
C ARG A 272 11.98 -19.91 -9.51
N LEU A 273 11.02 -19.10 -9.02
CA LEU A 273 11.23 -17.69 -8.67
C LEU A 273 12.07 -17.56 -7.40
N THR A 274 11.75 -18.33 -6.38
CA THR A 274 12.53 -18.39 -5.14
C THR A 274 13.99 -18.71 -5.42
N SER A 275 14.26 -19.69 -6.28
CA SER A 275 15.61 -20.05 -6.71
C SER A 275 16.32 -18.89 -7.43
N ARG A 276 15.62 -18.13 -8.27
CA ARG A 276 16.17 -16.97 -8.98
C ARG A 276 16.52 -15.82 -8.03
N PHE A 277 15.67 -15.53 -7.05
CA PHE A 277 15.95 -14.51 -6.05
C PHE A 277 17.15 -14.86 -5.16
N ASN A 278 17.30 -16.13 -4.81
CA ASN A 278 18.45 -16.63 -4.04
C ASN A 278 19.81 -16.55 -4.78
N GLN A 279 19.83 -16.31 -6.09
CA GLN A 279 21.06 -16.16 -6.86
C GLN A 279 21.70 -14.77 -6.70
N GLY A 280 20.95 -13.80 -6.18
CA GLY A 280 21.41 -12.45 -5.92
C GLY A 280 21.74 -12.19 -4.45
N LEU A 281 21.65 -10.93 -4.05
CA LEU A 281 21.76 -10.52 -2.66
C LEU A 281 20.36 -10.39 -2.06
N ILE A 282 20.14 -11.10 -0.96
CA ILE A 282 18.93 -10.94 -0.12
C ILE A 282 19.34 -10.18 1.12
N THR A 283 18.60 -9.11 1.43
CA THR A 283 18.87 -8.24 2.59
C THR A 283 17.58 -7.83 3.26
N ASP A 284 17.63 -7.64 4.57
CA ASP A 284 16.48 -7.29 5.40
C ASP A 284 16.52 -5.83 5.87
N VAL A 285 15.33 -5.26 6.05
CA VAL A 285 15.12 -3.99 6.74
C VAL A 285 14.35 -4.30 8.01
N LYS A 286 15.00 -4.09 9.17
CA LYS A 286 14.39 -4.33 10.48
C LYS A 286 13.80 -3.05 11.06
N GLN A 287 13.04 -3.21 12.15
CA GLN A 287 12.51 -2.08 12.89
C GLN A 287 13.65 -1.16 13.36
N PRO A 288 13.47 0.18 13.24
CA PRO A 288 14.45 1.15 13.70
C PRO A 288 14.54 1.17 15.23
N ASP A 289 15.74 1.40 15.75
CA ASP A 289 15.95 1.71 17.16
C ASP A 289 15.38 3.09 17.52
N LEU A 290 15.32 3.40 18.83
CA LEU A 290 14.74 4.66 19.32
C LEU A 290 15.42 5.89 18.72
N GLU A 291 16.77 5.87 18.63
CA GLU A 291 17.54 6.96 18.07
C GLU A 291 17.20 7.20 16.59
N THR A 292 17.09 6.13 15.83
CA THR A 292 16.69 6.18 14.41
C THR A 292 15.26 6.71 14.27
N ARG A 293 14.31 6.32 15.13
CA ARG A 293 12.93 6.83 15.09
C ARG A 293 12.89 8.33 15.36
N ILE A 294 13.63 8.82 16.36
CA ILE A 294 13.74 10.27 16.65
C ILE A 294 14.33 11.01 15.44
N ALA A 295 15.38 10.46 14.83
CA ALA A 295 16.00 11.06 13.64
C ALA A 295 15.05 11.10 12.43
N ILE A 296 14.20 10.07 12.25
CA ILE A 296 13.17 10.04 11.21
C ILE A 296 12.13 11.13 11.45
N LEU A 297 11.62 11.27 12.68
CA LEU A 297 10.67 12.32 13.03
C LEU A 297 11.24 13.71 12.79
N ARG A 298 12.50 13.94 13.20
CA ARG A 298 13.21 15.23 13.01
C ARG A 298 13.38 15.55 11.52
N ASN A 299 13.85 14.60 10.73
CA ASN A 299 13.97 14.75 9.28
C ASN A 299 12.63 15.07 8.63
N ARG A 300 11.55 14.43 9.10
CA ARG A 300 10.21 14.67 8.60
C ARG A 300 9.70 16.07 8.93
N CYS A 301 9.94 16.56 10.14
CA CYS A 301 9.61 17.95 10.52
C CYS A 301 10.35 18.97 9.65
N GLU A 302 11.64 18.75 9.38
CA GLU A 302 12.43 19.63 8.53
C GLU A 302 11.90 19.70 7.08
N GLN A 303 11.35 18.58 6.56
CA GLN A 303 10.75 18.52 5.22
C GLN A 303 9.41 19.22 5.12
N GLU A 304 8.62 19.30 6.19
CA GLU A 304 7.29 19.94 6.19
C GLU A 304 7.38 21.48 6.38
N GLY A 305 8.56 22.03 6.68
CA GLY A 305 8.82 23.47 6.71
C GLY A 305 9.21 24.02 8.08
N ALA A 306 9.81 25.21 8.08
CA ALA A 306 10.46 25.82 9.25
C ALA A 306 9.50 26.23 10.40
N ASP A 307 8.18 26.20 10.17
CA ASP A 307 7.19 26.65 11.16
C ASP A 307 6.83 25.57 12.21
N VAL A 308 7.22 24.30 11.97
CA VAL A 308 6.89 23.19 12.86
C VAL A 308 8.12 22.84 13.71
N ARG A 309 8.26 23.50 14.87
CA ARG A 309 9.26 23.13 15.86
C ARG A 309 8.62 22.24 16.94
N LEU A 310 8.95 20.96 16.92
CA LEU A 310 8.62 20.05 18.01
C LEU A 310 9.72 20.08 19.06
N SER A 311 9.33 20.07 20.34
CA SER A 311 10.29 19.90 21.43
C SER A 311 10.88 18.49 21.39
N GLU A 312 12.12 18.34 21.88
CA GLU A 312 12.76 17.03 22.00
C GLU A 312 11.94 16.03 22.82
N ASP A 313 11.21 16.52 23.84
CA ASP A 313 10.36 15.69 24.69
C ASP A 313 9.17 15.11 23.90
N VAL A 314 8.56 15.89 23.00
CA VAL A 314 7.49 15.41 22.11
C VAL A 314 8.00 14.39 21.11
N LEU A 315 9.17 14.64 20.50
CA LEU A 315 9.80 13.66 19.58
C LEU A 315 10.12 12.34 20.29
N LEU A 316 10.67 12.43 21.50
CA LEU A 316 10.99 11.27 22.32
C LEU A 316 9.72 10.49 22.70
N LEU A 317 8.65 11.20 23.13
CA LEU A 317 7.39 10.58 23.47
C LEU A 317 6.79 9.81 22.29
N ILE A 318 6.71 10.43 21.11
CA ILE A 318 6.18 9.77 19.91
C ILE A 318 7.04 8.56 19.54
N ALA A 319 8.36 8.73 19.53
CA ALA A 319 9.29 7.66 19.16
C ALA A 319 9.29 6.48 20.15
N ASP A 320 9.07 6.72 21.44
CA ASP A 320 8.99 5.66 22.44
C ASP A 320 7.65 4.92 22.39
N ARG A 321 6.55 5.62 22.17
CA ARG A 321 5.20 5.04 22.13
C ARG A 321 4.93 4.27 20.86
N ILE A 322 5.35 4.78 19.68
CA ILE A 322 5.11 4.13 18.39
C ILE A 322 6.34 3.33 17.98
N ARG A 323 6.27 2.03 18.19
CA ARG A 323 7.35 1.07 17.89
C ARG A 323 7.04 0.16 16.70
N SER A 324 5.80 0.19 16.18
CA SER A 324 5.29 -0.71 15.16
C SER A 324 6.04 -0.59 13.83
N ASN A 325 5.97 0.57 13.20
CA ASN A 325 6.62 0.84 11.92
C ASN A 325 6.77 2.35 11.65
N ILE A 326 7.53 2.71 10.61
CA ILE A 326 7.81 4.12 10.26
C ILE A 326 6.56 4.81 9.71
N ARG A 327 5.66 4.10 9.02
CA ARG A 327 4.43 4.68 8.47
C ARG A 327 3.50 5.17 9.59
N ASP A 328 3.36 4.40 10.66
CA ASP A 328 2.55 4.79 11.82
C ASP A 328 3.19 5.96 12.56
N LEU A 329 4.53 5.93 12.67
CA LEU A 329 5.31 7.01 13.27
C LEU A 329 5.10 8.35 12.54
N GLU A 330 5.22 8.35 11.20
CA GLU A 330 4.96 9.52 10.36
C GLU A 330 3.47 9.92 10.38
N GLY A 331 2.56 8.95 10.37
CA GLY A 331 1.12 9.17 10.45
C GLY A 331 0.70 9.88 11.74
N CYS A 332 1.28 9.50 12.88
CA CYS A 332 1.07 10.18 14.15
C CYS A 332 1.56 11.63 14.12
N LEU A 333 2.76 11.86 13.58
CA LEU A 333 3.31 13.20 13.43
C LEU A 333 2.38 14.08 12.57
N VAL A 334 1.94 13.60 11.42
CA VAL A 334 1.02 14.33 10.53
C VAL A 334 -0.29 14.64 11.23
N ARG A 335 -0.85 13.70 12.00
CA ARG A 335 -2.07 13.92 12.77
C ARG A 335 -1.88 14.99 13.84
N LEU A 336 -0.76 14.92 14.59
CA LEU A 336 -0.45 15.91 15.64
C LEU A 336 -0.34 17.32 15.04
N MET A 337 0.36 17.46 13.91
CA MET A 337 0.47 18.73 13.19
C MET A 337 -0.89 19.23 12.69
N ALA A 338 -1.72 18.34 12.18
CA ALA A 338 -3.05 18.69 11.70
C ALA A 338 -3.97 19.18 12.86
N VAL A 339 -3.94 18.51 14.00
CA VAL A 339 -4.71 18.94 15.19
C VAL A 339 -4.24 20.31 15.66
N ALA A 340 -2.94 20.54 15.81
CA ALA A 340 -2.37 21.81 16.21
C ALA A 340 -2.76 22.96 15.25
N ALA A 341 -2.66 22.72 13.93
CA ALA A 341 -3.03 23.69 12.91
C ALA A 341 -4.53 24.03 12.91
N LEU A 342 -5.40 23.02 13.10
CA LEU A 342 -6.87 23.22 13.13
C LEU A 342 -7.37 23.88 14.41
N THR A 343 -6.72 23.62 15.56
CA THR A 343 -7.12 24.19 16.86
C THR A 343 -6.41 25.52 17.16
N GLY A 344 -5.36 25.86 16.39
CA GLY A 344 -4.52 27.03 16.65
C GLY A 344 -3.68 26.90 17.93
N GLN A 345 -3.46 25.69 18.43
CA GLN A 345 -2.70 25.40 19.64
C GLN A 345 -1.23 25.13 19.30
N GLU A 346 -0.33 25.51 20.20
CA GLU A 346 1.07 25.06 20.12
C GLU A 346 1.16 23.56 20.41
N ILE A 347 2.13 22.89 19.78
CA ILE A 347 2.36 21.46 20.02
C ILE A 347 3.07 21.29 21.35
N THR A 348 2.29 20.95 22.37
CA THR A 348 2.78 20.65 23.72
C THR A 348 2.84 19.14 23.97
N LEU A 349 3.46 18.75 25.09
CA LEU A 349 3.52 17.34 25.49
C LEU A 349 2.12 16.78 25.76
N GLU A 350 1.25 17.58 26.37
CA GLU A 350 -0.15 17.18 26.69
C GLU A 350 -0.96 16.93 25.42
N LEU A 351 -0.83 17.80 24.42
CA LEU A 351 -1.49 17.59 23.12
C LEU A 351 -0.96 16.33 22.42
N ALA A 352 0.34 16.08 22.51
CA ALA A 352 0.93 14.88 21.95
C ALA A 352 0.44 13.62 22.67
N GLU A 353 0.31 13.63 24.00
CA GLU A 353 -0.26 12.52 24.77
C GLU A 353 -1.72 12.25 24.40
N GLU A 354 -2.53 13.29 24.24
CA GLU A 354 -3.93 13.15 23.82
C GLU A 354 -4.04 12.50 22.43
N VAL A 355 -3.26 12.96 21.46
CA VAL A 355 -3.23 12.37 20.12
C VAL A 355 -2.75 10.93 20.14
N LEU A 356 -1.74 10.62 20.96
CA LEU A 356 -1.17 9.28 21.09
C LEU A 356 -2.10 8.28 21.78
N GLN A 357 -3.01 8.71 22.67
CA GLN A 357 -3.99 7.81 23.28
C GLN A 357 -4.77 7.04 22.21
N HIS A 358 -5.17 7.71 21.13
CA HIS A 358 -5.86 7.08 20.02
C HIS A 358 -5.00 6.11 19.17
N TYR A 359 -3.65 6.20 19.28
CA TYR A 359 -2.75 5.25 18.62
C TYR A 359 -2.41 4.06 19.51
N VAL A 360 -2.35 4.24 20.81
CA VAL A 360 -2.11 3.17 21.80
C VAL A 360 -3.34 2.26 21.91
N ASP A 361 -4.55 2.82 21.82
CA ASP A 361 -5.79 2.06 21.73
C ASP A 361 -5.94 1.29 20.39
N ALA A 362 -5.14 1.67 19.37
CA ALA A 362 -5.09 1.03 18.07
C ALA A 362 -3.87 0.09 17.88
N GLU A 363 -2.95 -0.04 18.85
CA GLU A 363 -2.05 -1.18 18.82
C GLU A 363 -2.92 -2.44 19.01
N PRO A 364 -2.96 -3.36 18.01
CA PRO A 364 -3.55 -4.65 18.27
C PRO A 364 -2.75 -5.21 19.44
N GLU A 365 -3.37 -5.34 20.63
CA GLU A 365 -2.77 -6.06 21.76
C GLU A 365 -2.17 -7.32 21.16
N GLN A 366 -0.85 -7.49 21.27
CA GLN A 366 -0.16 -8.63 20.65
C GLN A 366 -0.97 -9.88 20.96
N LEU A 367 -1.32 -10.61 19.91
CA LEU A 367 -2.15 -11.81 20.00
C LEU A 367 -1.39 -12.86 20.81
N THR A 368 -1.38 -12.65 22.15
CA THR A 368 -0.69 -13.58 23.04
C THR A 368 -1.49 -14.87 23.16
N PRO A 369 -0.84 -16.01 23.31
CA PRO A 369 -1.52 -17.26 23.51
C PRO A 369 -2.49 -17.23 24.69
N GLU A 370 -2.14 -16.51 25.75
CA GLU A 370 -2.96 -16.32 26.95
C GLU A 370 -4.26 -15.60 26.64
N ARG A 371 -4.22 -14.58 25.76
CA ARG A 371 -5.41 -13.84 25.33
C ARG A 371 -6.37 -14.71 24.52
N VAL A 372 -5.84 -15.52 23.59
CA VAL A 372 -6.66 -16.49 22.84
C VAL A 372 -7.38 -17.45 23.79
N VAL A 373 -6.66 -17.98 24.78
CA VAL A 373 -7.23 -18.89 25.79
C VAL A 373 -8.25 -18.18 26.67
N ALA A 374 -7.99 -16.94 27.09
CA ALA A 374 -8.91 -16.16 27.91
C ALA A 374 -10.22 -15.87 27.17
N LEU A 375 -10.17 -15.43 25.91
CA LEU A 375 -11.36 -15.14 25.10
C LEU A 375 -12.19 -16.41 24.86
N VAL A 376 -11.55 -17.53 24.53
CA VAL A 376 -12.25 -18.80 24.38
C VAL A 376 -12.88 -19.26 25.70
N ALA A 377 -12.21 -19.08 26.82
CA ALA A 377 -12.71 -19.44 28.16
C ALA A 377 -13.97 -18.59 28.51
N GLU A 378 -13.94 -17.31 28.24
CA GLU A 378 -15.05 -16.38 28.40
C GLU A 378 -16.24 -16.76 27.50
N HIS A 379 -16.01 -16.94 26.20
CA HIS A 379 -17.03 -17.27 25.22
C HIS A 379 -17.79 -18.55 25.55
N PHE A 380 -17.08 -19.56 26.04
CA PHE A 380 -17.66 -20.86 26.43
C PHE A 380 -18.04 -20.92 27.92
N SER A 381 -17.93 -19.81 28.67
CA SER A 381 -18.21 -19.72 30.10
C SER A 381 -17.50 -20.79 30.94
N VAL A 382 -16.23 -21.04 30.64
CA VAL A 382 -15.37 -21.98 31.37
C VAL A 382 -14.23 -21.23 32.04
N LYS A 383 -13.76 -21.71 33.19
CA LYS A 383 -12.55 -21.16 33.83
C LYS A 383 -11.33 -21.45 32.95
N GLY A 384 -10.48 -20.45 32.66
CA GLY A 384 -9.27 -20.61 31.85
C GLY A 384 -8.37 -21.73 32.32
N GLU A 385 -8.17 -21.87 33.64
CA GLU A 385 -7.40 -22.95 34.24
C GLU A 385 -7.95 -24.35 33.91
N ALA A 386 -9.25 -24.49 33.69
CA ALA A 386 -9.85 -25.77 33.33
C ALA A 386 -9.45 -26.26 31.93
N LEU A 387 -9.08 -25.30 31.03
CA LEU A 387 -8.62 -25.65 29.69
C LEU A 387 -7.24 -26.34 29.70
N PHE A 388 -6.39 -26.00 30.65
CA PHE A 388 -5.06 -26.62 30.81
C PHE A 388 -5.12 -27.96 31.57
N GLY A 389 -6.21 -28.24 32.30
CA GLY A 389 -6.38 -29.42 33.09
C GLY A 389 -6.58 -30.71 32.29
N GLN A 390 -6.55 -31.86 32.99
CA GLN A 390 -6.73 -33.20 32.40
C GLN A 390 -8.20 -33.61 32.20
N ARG A 391 -9.18 -32.80 32.67
CA ARG A 391 -10.60 -33.13 32.57
C ARG A 391 -11.05 -33.30 31.11
N ARG A 392 -11.85 -34.38 30.86
CA ARG A 392 -12.32 -34.78 29.54
C ARG A 392 -13.83 -34.55 29.34
N THR A 393 -14.50 -33.84 30.25
CA THR A 393 -15.92 -33.52 30.09
C THR A 393 -16.17 -32.68 28.80
N ARG A 394 -17.26 -32.93 28.11
CA ARG A 394 -17.58 -32.28 26.83
C ARG A 394 -17.58 -30.76 26.96
N SER A 395 -18.00 -30.23 28.10
CA SER A 395 -18.04 -28.81 28.43
C SER A 395 -16.65 -28.12 28.47
N VAL A 396 -15.56 -28.90 28.68
CA VAL A 396 -14.18 -28.40 28.72
C VAL A 396 -13.38 -28.86 27.51
N ALA A 397 -13.73 -30.01 26.95
CA ALA A 397 -12.99 -30.60 25.83
C ALA A 397 -13.17 -29.83 24.53
N LEU A 398 -14.39 -29.38 24.20
CA LEU A 398 -14.66 -28.59 23.00
C LEU A 398 -14.00 -27.21 23.05
N PRO A 399 -14.18 -26.38 24.11
CA PRO A 399 -13.46 -25.10 24.22
C PRO A 399 -11.94 -25.24 24.12
N ARG A 400 -11.35 -26.27 24.74
CA ARG A 400 -9.92 -26.56 24.63
C ARG A 400 -9.50 -26.85 23.18
N GLN A 401 -10.29 -27.64 22.42
CA GLN A 401 -10.02 -27.93 21.01
C GLN A 401 -10.11 -26.67 20.17
N VAL A 402 -11.10 -25.80 20.44
CA VAL A 402 -11.24 -24.49 19.78
C VAL A 402 -10.02 -23.60 20.09
N ALA A 403 -9.57 -23.53 21.34
CA ALA A 403 -8.38 -22.76 21.70
C ALA A 403 -7.12 -23.28 20.99
N MET A 404 -6.90 -24.60 20.92
CA MET A 404 -5.80 -25.20 20.16
C MET A 404 -5.87 -24.86 18.67
N TYR A 405 -7.06 -24.92 18.08
CA TYR A 405 -7.32 -24.58 16.67
C TYR A 405 -7.01 -23.09 16.40
N LEU A 406 -7.53 -22.18 17.22
CA LEU A 406 -7.28 -20.74 17.07
C LEU A 406 -5.80 -20.37 17.27
N LEU A 407 -5.13 -20.96 18.26
CA LEU A 407 -3.69 -20.76 18.45
C LEU A 407 -2.89 -21.22 17.24
N ARG A 408 -3.25 -22.34 16.63
CA ARG A 408 -2.56 -22.83 15.43
C ARG A 408 -2.80 -21.94 14.20
N GLN A 409 -4.00 -21.36 14.10
CA GLN A 409 -4.38 -20.49 12.98
C GLN A 409 -3.81 -19.06 13.11
N LEU A 410 -3.75 -18.53 14.34
CA LEU A 410 -3.52 -17.12 14.60
C LEU A 410 -2.13 -16.82 15.18
N THR A 411 -1.36 -17.86 15.56
CA THR A 411 -0.02 -17.68 16.12
C THR A 411 1.00 -18.55 15.38
N GLU A 412 2.28 -18.23 15.53
CA GLU A 412 3.39 -19.03 14.94
C GLU A 412 3.82 -20.21 15.83
N LEU A 413 3.04 -20.53 16.88
CA LEU A 413 3.38 -21.62 17.81
C LEU A 413 3.41 -22.97 17.10
N SER A 414 4.43 -23.77 17.41
CA SER A 414 4.50 -25.15 16.94
C SER A 414 3.44 -26.03 17.61
N LEU A 415 3.03 -27.11 16.94
CA LEU A 415 2.09 -28.09 17.52
C LEU A 415 2.58 -28.66 18.86
N VAL A 416 3.89 -28.75 19.04
CA VAL A 416 4.53 -29.22 20.28
C VAL A 416 4.37 -28.19 21.40
N ASP A 417 4.58 -26.90 21.09
CA ASP A 417 4.46 -25.81 22.06
C ASP A 417 3.00 -25.62 22.48
N ILE A 418 2.05 -25.67 21.54
CA ILE A 418 0.62 -25.70 21.87
C ILE A 418 0.30 -26.87 22.78
N GLY A 419 0.79 -28.07 22.46
CA GLY A 419 0.58 -29.26 23.32
C GLY A 419 1.11 -29.09 24.74
N ARG A 420 2.30 -28.49 24.89
CA ARG A 420 2.89 -28.16 26.20
C ARG A 420 2.02 -27.21 27.01
N MET A 421 1.51 -26.16 26.41
CA MET A 421 0.62 -25.19 27.05
C MET A 421 -0.62 -25.86 27.63
N PHE A 422 -1.23 -26.80 26.93
CA PHE A 422 -2.45 -27.48 27.39
C PHE A 422 -2.18 -28.70 28.27
N GLY A 423 -1.22 -28.61 29.18
CA GLY A 423 -0.93 -29.62 30.19
C GLY A 423 -0.06 -30.77 29.69
N GLY A 424 0.89 -30.47 28.78
CA GLY A 424 1.86 -31.47 28.28
C GLY A 424 1.25 -32.51 27.35
N ARG A 425 0.25 -32.10 26.53
CA ARG A 425 -0.39 -33.00 25.56
C ARG A 425 0.51 -33.25 24.37
N ASP A 426 0.41 -34.44 23.82
CA ASP A 426 1.13 -34.81 22.62
C ASP A 426 0.64 -33.99 21.41
N HIS A 427 1.53 -33.68 20.47
CA HIS A 427 1.25 -32.95 19.24
C HIS A 427 0.13 -33.59 18.40
N SER A 428 0.00 -34.94 18.45
CA SER A 428 -1.09 -35.66 17.78
C SER A 428 -2.48 -35.27 18.32
N THR A 429 -2.57 -34.93 19.62
CA THR A 429 -3.80 -34.41 20.23
C THR A 429 -4.16 -33.03 19.67
N VAL A 430 -3.16 -32.19 19.40
CA VAL A 430 -3.37 -30.87 18.81
C VAL A 430 -3.80 -31.00 17.35
N ILE A 431 -3.16 -31.88 16.57
CA ILE A 431 -3.54 -32.20 15.19
C ILE A 431 -5.01 -32.63 15.14
N TYR A 432 -5.37 -33.64 15.96
CA TYR A 432 -6.75 -34.11 16.03
C TYR A 432 -7.75 -32.99 16.38
N ALA A 433 -7.40 -32.12 17.32
CA ALA A 433 -8.22 -30.96 17.67
C ALA A 433 -8.42 -30.01 16.48
N CYS A 434 -7.35 -29.69 15.75
CA CYS A 434 -7.40 -28.83 14.58
C CYS A 434 -8.26 -29.41 13.43
N GLU A 435 -8.06 -30.68 13.12
CA GLU A 435 -8.84 -31.39 12.09
C GLU A 435 -10.33 -31.44 12.45
N LYS A 436 -10.62 -31.79 13.70
CA LYS A 436 -12.00 -31.88 14.17
C LYS A 436 -12.73 -30.54 14.13
N ILE A 437 -12.11 -29.48 14.66
CA ILE A 437 -12.72 -28.15 14.63
C ILE A 437 -12.83 -27.64 13.19
N GLY A 438 -11.81 -27.84 12.36
CA GLY A 438 -11.87 -27.49 10.93
C GLY A 438 -13.04 -28.17 10.19
N THR A 439 -13.27 -29.46 10.47
CA THR A 439 -14.42 -30.21 9.92
C THR A 439 -15.74 -29.65 10.43
N MET A 440 -15.84 -29.30 11.71
CA MET A 440 -17.05 -28.71 12.28
C MET A 440 -17.34 -27.33 11.69
N VAL A 441 -16.34 -26.50 11.49
CA VAL A 441 -16.46 -25.17 10.83
C VAL A 441 -16.94 -25.33 9.39
N ALA A 442 -16.44 -26.35 8.67
CA ALA A 442 -16.87 -26.59 7.29
C ALA A 442 -18.29 -27.17 7.16
N ALA A 443 -18.77 -27.89 8.19
CA ALA A 443 -20.06 -28.60 8.16
C ALA A 443 -21.23 -27.80 8.79
N ASP A 444 -20.95 -26.87 9.68
CA ASP A 444 -21.96 -26.14 10.46
C ASP A 444 -21.71 -24.62 10.36
N GLY A 445 -22.61 -23.94 9.61
CA GLY A 445 -22.54 -22.51 9.37
C GLY A 445 -22.65 -21.67 10.64
N GLU A 446 -23.50 -22.06 11.61
CA GLU A 446 -23.66 -21.34 12.89
C GLU A 446 -22.38 -21.45 13.73
N PHE A 447 -21.78 -22.64 13.75
CA PHE A 447 -20.51 -22.85 14.42
C PHE A 447 -19.37 -22.06 13.73
N ALA A 448 -19.36 -22.01 12.40
CA ALA A 448 -18.41 -21.21 11.63
C ALA A 448 -18.53 -19.71 11.95
N GLU A 449 -19.73 -19.14 12.00
CA GLU A 449 -19.95 -17.75 12.39
C GLU A 449 -19.43 -17.44 13.80
N ARG A 450 -19.65 -18.35 14.75
CA ARG A 450 -19.13 -18.21 16.12
C ARG A 450 -17.61 -18.20 16.16
N ILE A 451 -16.95 -19.10 15.42
CA ILE A 451 -15.48 -19.15 15.36
C ILE A 451 -14.93 -17.90 14.64
N ASN A 452 -15.54 -17.47 13.55
CA ASN A 452 -15.17 -16.24 12.85
C ASN A 452 -15.38 -15.00 13.72
N GLY A 453 -16.43 -14.96 14.55
CA GLY A 453 -16.64 -13.92 15.56
C GLY A 453 -15.50 -13.85 16.58
N LEU A 454 -15.02 -15.00 17.07
CA LEU A 454 -13.85 -15.04 17.96
C LEU A 454 -12.57 -14.57 17.26
N ILE A 455 -12.35 -14.97 16.00
CA ILE A 455 -11.21 -14.53 15.20
C ILE A 455 -11.27 -13.01 14.98
N SER A 456 -12.43 -12.46 14.64
CA SER A 456 -12.63 -11.02 14.44
C SER A 456 -12.38 -10.23 15.73
N THR A 457 -12.82 -10.73 16.89
CA THR A 457 -12.58 -10.10 18.18
C THR A 457 -11.08 -10.11 18.55
N LEU A 458 -10.37 -11.22 18.23
CA LEU A 458 -8.92 -11.32 18.44
C LEU A 458 -8.11 -10.46 17.46
N ALA A 459 -8.65 -10.16 16.29
CA ALA A 459 -8.00 -9.33 15.28
C ALA A 459 -8.31 -7.82 15.46
N ALA A 460 -9.41 -7.48 16.13
CA ALA A 460 -9.87 -6.10 16.30
C ALA A 460 -9.34 -5.43 17.59
N GLY A 461 -8.77 -6.17 18.51
CA GLY A 461 -8.13 -5.70 19.74
C GLY A 461 -6.70 -6.16 19.79
#